data_3a568f5d3faaa7594e6cb037f721f55d
#
_entry.id   3a568f5d3faaa7594e6cb037f721f55d
#
_cell.length_a   1.000
_cell.length_b   1.000
_cell.length_c   1.000
_cell.angle_alpha   90.00
_cell.angle_beta   90.00
_cell.angle_gamma   90.00
#
_symmetry.space_group_name_H-M   'P 1'
#
loop_
_entity.id
_entity.type
_entity.pdbx_description
1 polymer ?
#
loop_
_entity_poly.entity_id
_entity_poly.type
_entity_poly.pdbx_seq_one_letter_code
_entity_poly.pdbx_strand_id
1 'polypeptide(L)'
;MANEVIDYAVWPGVVKAGDKTEVYIQPKGGHARFDCRFRNWGWTKKWNNLYADAYDTPDVSVKYKIYILPMEESNEPDVWQHYPYVVPVLTEDGGLKFSYTFAREQEYILAVEENDSGTQKLRLRIYAVNEDLYGLRAYKGDMHVHSHYSDGREAPEFVAANYRQAGFDFMSQTDHHKYFPSVKLMNAFKDIPVGIKFYPGEEVHEPGGYIHVINFGGSFSVNEYYLENKEACDCEIDEIKNTLIKISDEAERLDTARRIWISEQIKRGGGLSVLVHPHWINMAYNMRDFVTDYLFEHQVYDAFELLGGQSVRENNIQIAF
;
A
#
# COMPACT_ATOMS: atom_id res chain seq x y z
N MET A 1 -14.07 -0.75 -10.94
CA MET A 1 -12.62 -0.70 -10.73
C MET A 1 -12.01 -1.72 -11.67
N ALA A 2 -11.16 -1.30 -12.60
CA ALA A 2 -10.42 -2.24 -13.42
C ALA A 2 -9.44 -2.96 -12.47
N ASN A 3 -9.54 -4.29 -12.38
CA ASN A 3 -8.58 -5.09 -11.63
C ASN A 3 -7.17 -4.81 -12.18
N GLU A 4 -6.20 -4.55 -11.31
CA GLU A 4 -4.80 -4.54 -11.72
C GLU A 4 -4.50 -5.90 -12.38
N VAL A 5 -4.17 -5.86 -13.64
CA VAL A 5 -3.90 -7.10 -14.39
C VAL A 5 -2.46 -7.49 -14.09
N ILE A 6 -2.30 -8.56 -13.31
CA ILE A 6 -1.00 -9.11 -12.89
C ILE A 6 -0.20 -9.66 -14.08
N ASP A 7 -0.85 -9.80 -15.22
CA ASP A 7 -0.30 -10.44 -16.43
C ASP A 7 0.66 -9.54 -17.23
N TYR A 8 0.77 -8.27 -16.87
CA TYR A 8 1.63 -7.30 -17.56
C TYR A 8 2.53 -6.57 -16.59
N ALA A 9 3.72 -6.19 -17.04
CA ALA A 9 4.60 -5.27 -16.36
C ALA A 9 4.88 -4.07 -17.24
N VAL A 10 4.85 -2.88 -16.63
CA VAL A 10 5.37 -1.66 -17.26
C VAL A 10 6.80 -1.43 -16.78
N TRP A 11 7.69 -1.11 -17.72
CA TRP A 11 9.09 -0.84 -17.44
C TRP A 11 9.61 0.37 -18.24
N PRO A 12 10.27 1.33 -17.59
CA PRO A 12 10.41 1.48 -16.15
C PRO A 12 9.09 1.89 -15.49
N GLY A 13 8.85 1.47 -14.23
CA GLY A 13 7.67 1.88 -13.45
C GLY A 13 7.81 3.26 -12.83
N VAL A 14 9.05 3.74 -12.69
CA VAL A 14 9.39 5.09 -12.23
C VAL A 14 10.27 5.75 -13.29
N VAL A 15 9.94 6.98 -13.67
CA VAL A 15 10.62 7.76 -14.71
C VAL A 15 10.98 9.15 -14.17
N LYS A 16 11.98 9.78 -14.77
CA LYS A 16 12.33 11.16 -14.44
C LYS A 16 11.36 12.12 -15.13
N ALA A 17 10.75 13.00 -14.36
CA ALA A 17 9.87 14.03 -14.89
C ALA A 17 10.63 14.95 -15.87
N GLY A 18 10.01 15.27 -16.99
CA GLY A 18 10.57 16.12 -18.04
C GLY A 18 11.48 15.41 -19.03
N ASP A 19 11.99 14.22 -18.73
CA ASP A 19 12.86 13.47 -19.63
C ASP A 19 12.06 12.58 -20.59
N LYS A 20 12.56 12.45 -21.84
CA LYS A 20 11.99 11.49 -22.80
C LYS A 20 12.42 10.09 -22.42
N THR A 21 11.46 9.25 -22.03
CA THR A 21 11.70 7.88 -21.60
C THR A 21 11.13 6.88 -22.60
N GLU A 22 11.85 5.81 -22.84
CA GLU A 22 11.39 4.63 -23.56
C GLU A 22 10.70 3.69 -22.56
N VAL A 23 9.47 3.32 -22.87
CA VAL A 23 8.61 2.51 -22.01
C VAL A 23 8.23 1.20 -22.68
N TYR A 24 8.27 0.12 -21.93
CA TYR A 24 7.86 -1.22 -22.35
C TYR A 24 6.69 -1.69 -21.52
N ILE A 25 5.68 -2.26 -22.18
CA ILE A 25 4.63 -3.05 -21.53
C ILE A 25 4.87 -4.50 -21.90
N GLN A 26 5.32 -5.28 -20.94
CA GLN A 26 5.72 -6.67 -21.14
C GLN A 26 4.69 -7.64 -20.58
N PRO A 27 4.29 -8.67 -21.33
CA PRO A 27 3.49 -9.76 -20.79
C PRO A 27 4.33 -10.58 -19.80
N LYS A 28 3.72 -10.92 -18.65
CA LYS A 28 4.34 -11.76 -17.60
C LYS A 28 4.07 -13.25 -17.78
N GLY A 29 3.20 -13.64 -18.70
CA GLY A 29 2.85 -15.02 -19.00
C GLY A 29 2.54 -15.22 -20.46
N GLY A 30 2.61 -16.46 -20.94
CA GLY A 30 2.42 -16.82 -22.34
C GLY A 30 1.07 -16.44 -22.95
N HIS A 31 0.12 -16.05 -22.09
CA HIS A 31 -1.23 -15.69 -22.53
C HIS A 31 -1.46 -14.19 -22.69
N ALA A 32 -0.52 -13.36 -22.34
CA ALA A 32 -0.69 -11.92 -22.25
C ALA A 32 -0.12 -11.16 -23.45
N ARG A 33 0.24 -11.87 -24.51
CA ARG A 33 0.88 -11.30 -25.71
C ARG A 33 -0.04 -10.36 -26.45
N PHE A 34 0.49 -9.23 -26.92
CA PHE A 34 -0.24 -8.24 -27.72
C PHE A 34 -0.28 -8.58 -29.21
N ASP A 35 0.58 -9.49 -29.67
CA ASP A 35 0.65 -9.97 -31.04
C ASP A 35 -0.25 -11.18 -31.33
N CYS A 36 -1.06 -11.58 -30.37
CA CYS A 36 -1.97 -12.73 -30.49
C CYS A 36 -3.42 -12.30 -30.31
N ARG A 37 -4.32 -12.77 -31.17
CA ARG A 37 -5.75 -12.60 -30.98
C ARG A 37 -6.28 -13.52 -29.90
N PHE A 38 -6.99 -12.93 -28.94
CA PHE A 38 -7.85 -13.69 -28.04
C PHE A 38 -8.99 -14.30 -28.84
N ARG A 39 -9.02 -15.60 -29.05
CA ARG A 39 -10.20 -16.25 -29.61
C ARG A 39 -11.35 -16.14 -28.63
N ASN A 40 -12.47 -15.57 -29.11
CA ASN A 40 -13.72 -15.36 -28.37
C ASN A 40 -14.02 -16.49 -27.39
N TRP A 41 -14.14 -16.15 -26.12
CA TRP A 41 -14.76 -16.98 -25.09
C TRP A 41 -16.24 -17.22 -25.44
N GLY A 42 -16.52 -18.17 -26.34
CA GLY A 42 -17.87 -18.69 -26.47
C GLY A 42 -18.14 -19.65 -25.31
N TRP A 43 -19.17 -19.40 -24.54
CA TRP A 43 -19.68 -20.23 -23.43
C TRP A 43 -20.04 -21.68 -23.84
N THR A 44 -19.77 -22.07 -25.07
CA THR A 44 -20.21 -23.33 -25.69
C THR A 44 -19.10 -24.38 -25.85
N LYS A 45 -17.86 -24.14 -25.45
CA LYS A 45 -16.81 -25.16 -25.54
C LYS A 45 -16.65 -25.93 -24.22
N LYS A 46 -16.80 -27.25 -24.31
CA LYS A 46 -16.64 -28.21 -23.23
C LYS A 46 -15.35 -27.99 -22.45
N TRP A 47 -15.43 -28.05 -21.14
CA TRP A 47 -14.40 -27.82 -20.13
C TRP A 47 -13.03 -28.50 -20.34
N ASN A 48 -12.93 -29.48 -21.26
CA ASN A 48 -11.75 -30.32 -21.43
C ASN A 48 -10.64 -29.71 -22.30
N ASN A 49 -10.85 -28.55 -22.98
CA ASN A 49 -9.84 -27.88 -23.82
C ASN A 49 -9.66 -26.41 -23.53
N LEU A 50 -9.82 -26.01 -22.29
CA LEU A 50 -9.86 -24.61 -21.87
C LEU A 50 -8.53 -23.85 -22.04
N TYR A 51 -7.42 -24.52 -22.19
CA TYR A 51 -6.09 -23.91 -22.18
C TYR A 51 -5.25 -24.11 -23.45
N ALA A 52 -5.61 -25.01 -24.33
CA ALA A 52 -4.76 -25.36 -25.46
C ALA A 52 -4.95 -24.50 -26.73
N ASP A 53 -6.13 -23.91 -26.94
CA ASP A 53 -6.47 -23.26 -28.22
C ASP A 53 -6.63 -21.73 -28.14
N ALA A 54 -6.34 -21.10 -27.02
CA ALA A 54 -6.64 -19.69 -26.80
C ALA A 54 -5.60 -18.71 -27.39
N TYR A 55 -4.42 -19.20 -27.79
CA TYR A 55 -3.24 -18.36 -28.02
C TYR A 55 -2.50 -18.57 -29.34
N ASP A 56 -3.05 -19.35 -30.28
CA ASP A 56 -2.27 -19.92 -31.37
C ASP A 56 -2.22 -19.14 -32.68
N THR A 57 -2.79 -17.94 -32.77
CA THR A 57 -2.71 -17.21 -34.04
C THR A 57 -2.12 -15.83 -33.82
N PRO A 58 -0.84 -15.61 -34.19
CA PRO A 58 -0.29 -14.27 -34.27
C PRO A 58 -1.16 -13.39 -35.19
N ASP A 59 -1.62 -12.26 -34.69
CA ASP A 59 -2.36 -11.28 -35.45
C ASP A 59 -1.66 -9.92 -35.36
N VAL A 60 -0.70 -9.73 -36.24
CA VAL A 60 0.06 -8.47 -36.37
C VAL A 60 -0.78 -7.31 -36.94
N SER A 61 -2.03 -7.56 -37.31
CA SER A 61 -2.94 -6.50 -37.76
C SER A 61 -3.59 -5.70 -36.62
N VAL A 62 -3.43 -6.18 -35.37
CA VAL A 62 -3.97 -5.51 -34.19
C VAL A 62 -3.22 -4.19 -33.95
N LYS A 63 -3.97 -3.12 -33.81
CA LYS A 63 -3.44 -1.78 -33.53
C LYS A 63 -3.74 -1.40 -32.10
N TYR A 64 -2.76 -0.80 -31.45
CA TYR A 64 -2.90 -0.32 -30.07
C TYR A 64 -2.74 1.19 -30.00
N LYS A 65 -3.51 1.80 -29.12
CA LYS A 65 -3.31 3.17 -28.64
C LYS A 65 -3.09 3.12 -27.14
N ILE A 66 -2.15 3.90 -26.66
CA ILE A 66 -1.89 4.05 -25.23
C ILE A 66 -2.16 5.50 -24.87
N TYR A 67 -3.26 5.73 -24.20
CA TYR A 67 -3.63 7.04 -23.68
C TYR A 67 -2.87 7.29 -22.38
N ILE A 68 -2.36 8.51 -22.23
CA ILE A 68 -1.53 8.92 -21.09
C ILE A 68 -2.33 9.91 -20.25
N LEU A 69 -2.78 9.47 -19.09
CA LEU A 69 -3.63 10.24 -18.18
C LEU A 69 -2.79 10.76 -17.00
N PRO A 70 -2.53 12.07 -16.91
CA PRO A 70 -1.93 12.66 -15.72
C PRO A 70 -2.97 12.72 -14.60
N MET A 71 -2.72 12.10 -13.46
CA MET A 71 -3.72 11.89 -12.41
C MET A 71 -4.06 13.16 -11.61
N GLU A 72 -3.11 14.07 -11.44
CA GLU A 72 -3.38 15.35 -10.78
C GLU A 72 -4.23 16.31 -11.63
N GLU A 73 -4.24 16.11 -12.93
CA GLU A 73 -4.99 16.94 -13.88
C GLU A 73 -6.27 16.25 -14.36
N SER A 74 -6.49 14.99 -13.94
CA SER A 74 -7.60 14.15 -14.41
C SER A 74 -8.76 14.14 -13.42
N ASN A 75 -9.81 14.89 -13.73
CA ASN A 75 -11.06 14.89 -12.95
C ASN A 75 -11.96 13.68 -13.26
N GLU A 76 -11.75 13.02 -14.40
CA GLU A 76 -12.58 11.92 -14.89
C GLU A 76 -11.71 10.79 -15.50
N PRO A 77 -11.03 9.98 -14.68
CA PRO A 77 -10.11 8.95 -15.16
C PRO A 77 -10.80 7.84 -15.99
N ASP A 78 -12.12 7.76 -15.95
CA ASP A 78 -12.87 6.77 -16.72
C ASP A 78 -13.15 7.22 -18.18
N VAL A 79 -12.86 8.49 -18.50
CA VAL A 79 -13.03 9.07 -19.84
C VAL A 79 -11.67 9.30 -20.49
N TRP A 80 -10.93 8.23 -20.75
CA TRP A 80 -9.52 8.29 -21.19
C TRP A 80 -9.33 8.78 -22.63
N GLN A 81 -10.33 8.68 -23.50
CA GLN A 81 -10.21 9.04 -24.93
C GLN A 81 -9.96 10.53 -25.18
N HIS A 82 -10.16 11.38 -24.19
CA HIS A 82 -9.88 12.82 -24.27
C HIS A 82 -8.39 13.17 -24.05
N TYR A 83 -7.61 12.20 -23.55
CA TYR A 83 -6.19 12.42 -23.26
C TYR A 83 -5.32 12.12 -24.48
N PRO A 84 -4.09 12.69 -24.54
CA PRO A 84 -3.16 12.37 -25.60
C PRO A 84 -2.80 10.88 -25.58
N TYR A 85 -2.57 10.33 -26.77
CA TYR A 85 -2.16 8.95 -26.92
C TYR A 85 -0.91 8.82 -27.77
N VAL A 86 -0.22 7.69 -27.59
CA VAL A 86 0.86 7.23 -28.45
C VAL A 86 0.47 5.92 -29.14
N VAL A 87 1.02 5.68 -30.32
CA VAL A 87 0.92 4.40 -31.00
C VAL A 87 2.20 3.62 -30.71
N PRO A 88 2.11 2.52 -29.95
CA PRO A 88 3.28 1.71 -29.62
C PRO A 88 3.70 0.82 -30.79
N VAL A 89 4.94 0.32 -30.71
CA VAL A 89 5.45 -0.72 -31.58
C VAL A 89 5.35 -2.07 -30.87
N LEU A 90 4.95 -3.11 -31.58
CA LEU A 90 5.01 -4.49 -31.09
C LEU A 90 6.47 -4.93 -31.00
N THR A 91 6.82 -5.59 -29.90
CA THR A 91 8.16 -6.18 -29.68
C THR A 91 8.17 -7.65 -30.03
N GLU A 92 9.34 -8.25 -30.28
CA GLU A 92 9.49 -9.66 -30.65
C GLU A 92 8.97 -10.63 -29.57
N ASP A 93 9.01 -10.20 -28.32
CA ASP A 93 8.49 -10.95 -27.16
C ASP A 93 6.97 -10.78 -26.96
N GLY A 94 6.29 -10.08 -27.89
CA GLY A 94 4.84 -9.83 -27.85
C GLY A 94 4.43 -8.73 -26.91
N GLY A 95 5.33 -7.84 -26.52
CA GLY A 95 5.05 -6.65 -25.74
C GLY A 95 4.76 -5.41 -26.58
N LEU A 96 4.58 -4.26 -25.92
CA LEU A 96 4.43 -2.95 -26.54
C LEU A 96 5.56 -2.04 -26.10
N LYS A 97 6.09 -1.27 -27.05
CA LYS A 97 7.17 -0.30 -26.80
C LYS A 97 6.77 1.08 -27.34
N PHE A 98 7.03 2.12 -26.56
CA PHE A 98 6.81 3.50 -26.98
C PHE A 98 7.77 4.46 -26.25
N SER A 99 7.87 5.70 -26.74
CA SER A 99 8.59 6.76 -26.06
C SER A 99 7.65 7.91 -25.71
N TYR A 100 7.79 8.46 -24.51
CA TYR A 100 6.98 9.58 -24.05
C TYR A 100 7.79 10.48 -23.07
N THR A 101 7.41 11.76 -22.99
CA THR A 101 7.93 12.70 -22.00
C THR A 101 6.84 12.94 -20.94
N PHE A 102 7.04 12.41 -19.75
CA PHE A 102 6.17 12.61 -18.60
C PHE A 102 6.52 13.96 -17.97
N ALA A 103 5.77 15.01 -18.27
CA ALA A 103 6.21 16.39 -18.06
C ALA A 103 6.33 16.81 -16.60
N ARG A 104 5.50 16.25 -15.69
CA ARG A 104 5.42 16.67 -14.28
C ARG A 104 5.53 15.48 -13.35
N GLU A 105 5.95 15.75 -12.12
CA GLU A 105 5.94 14.79 -11.02
C GLU A 105 4.52 14.45 -10.63
N GLN A 106 4.08 13.25 -10.95
CA GLN A 106 2.77 12.69 -10.60
C GLN A 106 2.66 11.23 -11.03
N GLU A 107 1.58 10.58 -10.65
CA GLU A 107 1.15 9.33 -11.23
C GLU A 107 0.52 9.56 -12.61
N TYR A 108 0.87 8.71 -13.57
CA TYR A 108 0.25 8.62 -14.89
C TYR A 108 -0.39 7.26 -15.08
N ILE A 109 -1.61 7.24 -15.59
CA ILE A 109 -2.26 6.02 -16.02
C ILE A 109 -2.04 5.84 -17.51
N LEU A 110 -1.64 4.63 -17.88
CA LEU A 110 -1.56 4.15 -19.25
C LEU A 110 -2.81 3.32 -19.55
N ALA A 111 -3.75 3.89 -20.28
CA ALA A 111 -4.95 3.19 -20.74
C ALA A 111 -4.70 2.62 -22.14
N VAL A 112 -4.62 1.29 -22.25
CA VAL A 112 -4.36 0.61 -23.53
C VAL A 112 -5.66 0.25 -24.21
N GLU A 113 -5.87 0.75 -25.41
CA GLU A 113 -7.00 0.45 -26.29
C GLU A 113 -6.54 -0.39 -27.47
N GLU A 114 -7.39 -1.33 -27.88
CA GLU A 114 -7.18 -2.22 -29.02
C GLU A 114 -8.14 -1.86 -30.15
N ASN A 115 -7.61 -1.64 -31.38
CA ASN A 115 -8.38 -1.48 -32.63
C ASN A 115 -9.46 -0.40 -32.61
N ASP A 116 -9.26 0.71 -31.93
CA ASP A 116 -10.25 1.78 -31.77
C ASP A 116 -11.62 1.27 -31.27
N SER A 117 -11.57 0.28 -30.39
CA SER A 117 -12.75 -0.42 -29.87
C SER A 117 -13.60 0.43 -28.91
N GLY A 118 -13.09 1.56 -28.46
CA GLY A 118 -13.68 2.34 -27.37
C GLY A 118 -13.64 1.63 -26.02
N THR A 119 -12.91 0.51 -25.94
CA THR A 119 -12.81 -0.31 -24.73
C THR A 119 -11.37 -0.36 -24.23
N GLN A 120 -11.19 -0.06 -22.96
CA GLN A 120 -9.90 -0.17 -22.28
C GLN A 120 -9.54 -1.65 -22.06
N LYS A 121 -8.47 -2.11 -22.73
CA LYS A 121 -7.96 -3.48 -22.58
C LYS A 121 -7.25 -3.68 -21.25
N LEU A 122 -6.37 -2.74 -20.89
CA LEU A 122 -5.70 -2.71 -19.60
C LEU A 122 -5.38 -1.30 -19.14
N ARG A 123 -5.12 -1.19 -17.86
CA ARG A 123 -4.78 0.04 -17.17
C ARG A 123 -3.54 -0.22 -16.33
N LEU A 124 -2.46 0.51 -16.61
CA LEU A 124 -1.18 0.39 -15.94
C LEU A 124 -0.79 1.75 -15.37
N ARG A 125 0.22 1.76 -14.51
CA ARG A 125 0.67 2.98 -13.82
C ARG A 125 2.15 3.22 -14.05
N ILE A 126 2.52 4.49 -14.22
CA ILE A 126 3.90 4.99 -14.19
C ILE A 126 3.94 6.18 -13.23
N TYR A 127 4.99 6.26 -12.46
CA TYR A 127 5.26 7.38 -11.56
C TYR A 127 6.39 8.22 -12.14
N ALA A 128 6.09 9.46 -12.54
CA ALA A 128 7.12 10.43 -12.87
C ALA A 128 7.52 11.16 -11.58
N VAL A 129 8.82 11.25 -11.33
CA VAL A 129 9.38 11.89 -10.14
C VAL A 129 10.47 12.88 -10.52
N ASN A 130 10.67 13.90 -9.71
CA ASN A 130 11.74 14.88 -9.88
C ASN A 130 13.11 14.29 -9.53
N GLU A 131 14.18 15.05 -9.78
CA GLU A 131 15.57 14.62 -9.61
C GLU A 131 15.88 14.12 -8.20
N ASP A 132 15.31 14.76 -7.18
CA ASP A 132 15.52 14.44 -5.77
C ASP A 132 15.03 13.02 -5.39
N LEU A 133 13.97 12.55 -6.03
CA LEU A 133 13.41 11.22 -5.83
C LEU A 133 13.87 10.20 -6.88
N TYR A 134 14.23 10.65 -8.09
CA TYR A 134 14.56 9.74 -9.20
C TYR A 134 15.76 8.82 -8.89
N GLY A 135 16.72 9.31 -8.10
CA GLY A 135 17.86 8.53 -7.64
C GLY A 135 17.53 7.50 -6.55
N LEU A 136 16.32 7.52 -6.01
CA LEU A 136 15.88 6.63 -4.96
C LEU A 136 15.09 5.44 -5.55
N ARG A 137 15.11 4.32 -4.83
CA ARG A 137 14.28 3.16 -5.17
C ARG A 137 12.96 3.20 -4.42
N ALA A 138 11.86 3.23 -5.16
CA ALA A 138 10.53 3.09 -4.57
C ALA A 138 10.28 1.64 -4.13
N TYR A 139 9.76 1.47 -2.92
CA TYR A 139 9.28 0.18 -2.39
C TYR A 139 7.81 0.30 -2.04
N LYS A 140 7.03 -0.69 -2.48
CA LYS A 140 5.62 -0.81 -2.12
C LYS A 140 5.51 -1.63 -0.83
N GLY A 141 5.03 -1.02 0.24
CA GLY A 141 4.91 -1.67 1.53
C GLY A 141 3.59 -1.40 2.23
N ASP A 142 3.29 -2.23 3.23
CA ASP A 142 2.17 -2.02 4.13
C ASP A 142 2.63 -2.31 5.57
N MET A 143 2.36 -1.37 6.46
CA MET A 143 2.76 -1.42 7.86
C MET A 143 1.59 -1.74 8.80
N HIS A 144 0.34 -1.82 8.27
CA HIS A 144 -0.86 -2.00 9.07
C HIS A 144 -1.76 -3.07 8.45
N VAL A 145 -1.58 -4.31 8.90
CA VAL A 145 -2.22 -5.49 8.30
C VAL A 145 -2.72 -6.44 9.39
N HIS A 146 -3.97 -6.87 9.26
CA HIS A 146 -4.63 -7.77 10.22
C HIS A 146 -4.86 -9.16 9.64
N SER A 147 -4.78 -10.17 10.49
CA SER A 147 -5.11 -11.56 10.19
C SER A 147 -6.28 -12.07 11.02
N HIS A 148 -6.61 -13.36 10.86
CA HIS A 148 -7.63 -14.01 11.68
C HIS A 148 -7.27 -14.10 13.18
N TYR A 149 -6.05 -13.70 13.53
CA TYR A 149 -5.67 -13.62 14.95
C TYR A 149 -6.27 -12.41 15.66
N SER A 150 -6.70 -11.40 14.91
CA SER A 150 -7.53 -10.30 15.43
C SER A 150 -8.86 -10.22 14.68
N ASP A 151 -9.08 -9.23 13.86
CA ASP A 151 -10.34 -8.97 13.16
C ASP A 151 -10.24 -9.19 11.64
N GLY A 152 -9.06 -9.56 11.12
CA GLY A 152 -8.88 -10.03 9.76
C GLY A 152 -9.51 -11.41 9.53
N ARG A 153 -9.58 -11.85 8.30
CA ARG A 153 -10.27 -13.11 7.93
C ARG A 153 -9.32 -14.25 7.64
N GLU A 154 -8.12 -13.95 7.16
CA GLU A 154 -7.19 -14.92 6.59
C GLU A 154 -6.03 -15.23 7.54
N ALA A 155 -5.41 -16.39 7.36
CA ALA A 155 -4.16 -16.71 8.04
C ALA A 155 -3.03 -15.77 7.60
N PRO A 156 -2.06 -15.41 8.49
CA PRO A 156 -0.95 -14.53 8.13
C PRO A 156 -0.22 -14.95 6.86
N GLU A 157 -0.02 -16.25 6.67
CA GLU A 157 0.67 -16.82 5.52
C GLU A 157 -0.10 -16.60 4.22
N PHE A 158 -1.44 -16.65 4.27
CA PHE A 158 -2.30 -16.37 3.12
C PHE A 158 -2.36 -14.88 2.81
N VAL A 159 -2.43 -14.05 3.83
CA VAL A 159 -2.33 -12.58 3.70
C VAL A 159 -1.02 -12.23 3.00
N ALA A 160 0.12 -12.77 3.46
CA ALA A 160 1.42 -12.55 2.84
C ALA A 160 1.48 -12.98 1.37
N ALA A 161 0.86 -14.11 1.02
CA ALA A 161 0.78 -14.57 -0.36
C ALA A 161 0.00 -13.58 -1.25
N ASN A 162 -1.12 -13.02 -0.75
CA ASN A 162 -1.90 -12.00 -1.44
C ASN A 162 -1.09 -10.71 -1.63
N TYR A 163 -0.36 -10.26 -0.61
CA TYR A 163 0.52 -9.09 -0.71
C TYR A 163 1.63 -9.31 -1.74
N ARG A 164 2.24 -10.50 -1.73
CA ARG A 164 3.24 -10.85 -2.75
C ARG A 164 2.65 -10.88 -4.15
N GLN A 165 1.44 -11.43 -4.32
CA GLN A 165 0.72 -11.44 -5.58
C GLN A 165 0.38 -10.03 -6.05
N ALA A 166 0.03 -9.13 -5.14
CA ALA A 166 -0.25 -7.73 -5.42
C ALA A 166 1.01 -6.87 -5.65
N GLY A 167 2.21 -7.48 -5.62
CA GLY A 167 3.47 -6.83 -5.93
C GLY A 167 4.05 -5.97 -4.81
N PHE A 168 3.72 -6.25 -3.55
CA PHE A 168 4.34 -5.60 -2.41
C PHE A 168 5.77 -6.10 -2.20
N ASP A 169 6.65 -5.19 -1.79
CA ASP A 169 8.06 -5.45 -1.49
C ASP A 169 8.27 -5.79 -0.01
N PHE A 170 7.43 -5.23 0.88
CA PHE A 170 7.48 -5.53 2.31
C PHE A 170 6.10 -5.39 2.99
N MET A 171 5.96 -6.04 4.14
CA MET A 171 4.81 -5.86 5.03
C MET A 171 5.16 -6.21 6.47
N SER A 172 4.32 -5.76 7.40
CA SER A 172 4.27 -6.23 8.78
C SER A 172 2.86 -6.72 9.11
N GLN A 173 2.76 -7.89 9.72
CA GLN A 173 1.51 -8.39 10.28
C GLN A 173 1.31 -7.75 11.65
N THR A 174 0.28 -6.90 11.81
CA THR A 174 0.09 -6.04 12.98
C THR A 174 -1.26 -6.25 13.63
N ASP A 175 -1.54 -7.49 14.00
CA ASP A 175 -2.80 -7.85 14.68
C ASP A 175 -3.00 -7.08 15.99
N HIS A 176 -4.24 -6.71 16.29
CA HIS A 176 -4.60 -6.05 17.55
C HIS A 176 -4.09 -6.83 18.76
N HIS A 177 -3.42 -6.17 19.68
CA HIS A 177 -2.87 -6.72 20.94
C HIS A 177 -1.86 -7.86 20.77
N LYS A 178 -1.44 -8.22 19.57
CA LYS A 178 -0.70 -9.47 19.34
C LYS A 178 0.52 -9.27 18.44
N TYR A 179 1.67 -9.51 19.00
CA TYR A 179 2.94 -9.47 18.29
C TYR A 179 3.29 -10.82 17.63
N PHE A 180 2.91 -11.95 18.25
CA PHE A 180 3.28 -13.28 17.79
C PHE A 180 2.86 -13.62 16.36
N PRO A 181 1.74 -13.09 15.76
CA PRO A 181 1.38 -13.41 14.38
C PRO A 181 2.44 -12.97 13.37
N SER A 182 3.08 -11.81 13.61
CA SER A 182 4.18 -11.33 12.77
C SER A 182 5.41 -12.25 12.84
N VAL A 183 5.76 -12.68 14.04
CA VAL A 183 6.88 -13.62 14.26
C VAL A 183 6.57 -14.98 13.65
N LYS A 184 5.35 -15.47 13.78
CA LYS A 184 4.89 -16.71 13.14
C LYS A 184 5.02 -16.63 11.63
N LEU A 185 4.55 -15.52 11.03
CA LEU A 185 4.69 -15.27 9.59
C LEU A 185 6.15 -15.31 9.14
N MET A 186 7.02 -14.57 9.83
CA MET A 186 8.45 -14.53 9.52
C MET A 186 9.08 -15.92 9.56
N ASN A 187 8.73 -16.72 10.56
CA ASN A 187 9.22 -18.09 10.71
C ASN A 187 8.70 -19.02 9.61
N ALA A 188 7.45 -18.87 9.17
CA ALA A 188 6.86 -19.68 8.13
C ALA A 188 7.58 -19.50 6.77
N PHE A 189 8.10 -18.31 6.50
CA PHE A 189 8.80 -18.01 5.25
C PHE A 189 10.32 -17.88 5.38
N LYS A 190 10.89 -18.21 6.53
CA LYS A 190 12.33 -18.02 6.83
C LYS A 190 13.26 -18.58 5.75
N ASP A 191 12.94 -19.77 5.23
CA ASP A 191 13.77 -20.50 4.26
C ASP A 191 13.16 -20.50 2.84
N ILE A 192 12.12 -19.70 2.61
CA ILE A 192 11.39 -19.64 1.34
C ILE A 192 11.63 -18.28 0.67
N PRO A 193 12.24 -18.23 -0.52
CA PRO A 193 12.53 -16.97 -1.22
C PRO A 193 11.26 -16.40 -1.89
N VAL A 194 10.34 -15.88 -1.09
CA VAL A 194 9.04 -15.35 -1.59
C VAL A 194 9.14 -13.98 -2.25
N GLY A 195 10.29 -13.29 -2.14
CA GLY A 195 10.51 -11.97 -2.77
C GLY A 195 9.68 -10.83 -2.17
N ILE A 196 9.20 -10.99 -0.93
CA ILE A 196 8.62 -9.95 -0.07
C ILE A 196 9.33 -10.03 1.28
N LYS A 197 9.61 -8.86 1.90
CA LYS A 197 10.25 -8.78 3.20
C LYS A 197 9.21 -8.62 4.30
N PHE A 198 9.32 -9.44 5.34
CA PHE A 198 8.46 -9.36 6.52
C PHE A 198 9.20 -8.69 7.68
N TYR A 199 8.48 -7.84 8.38
CA TYR A 199 8.93 -7.18 9.60
C TYR A 199 8.06 -7.62 10.78
N PRO A 200 8.63 -7.75 11.99
CA PRO A 200 7.83 -7.97 13.18
C PRO A 200 6.98 -6.75 13.48
N GLY A 201 5.82 -6.95 14.12
CA GLY A 201 4.98 -5.83 14.52
C GLY A 201 3.70 -6.28 15.21
N GLU A 202 2.97 -5.30 15.70
CA GLU A 202 1.66 -5.42 16.34
C GLU A 202 0.93 -4.10 16.29
N GLU A 203 -0.37 -4.10 16.43
CA GLU A 203 -1.10 -2.91 16.80
C GLU A 203 -1.19 -2.83 18.32
N VAL A 204 -0.55 -1.80 18.88
CA VAL A 204 -0.45 -1.58 20.31
C VAL A 204 -1.73 -0.94 20.82
N HIS A 205 -2.30 -1.53 21.87
CA HIS A 205 -3.51 -1.05 22.53
C HIS A 205 -3.28 -0.69 24.00
N GLU A 206 -2.30 -1.31 24.62
CA GLU A 206 -1.96 -1.06 26.02
C GLU A 206 -0.98 0.12 26.19
N PRO A 207 -1.14 0.92 27.24
CA PRO A 207 -2.13 0.83 28.30
C PRO A 207 -3.50 1.41 27.92
N GLY A 208 -4.56 0.77 28.39
CA GLY A 208 -5.93 1.32 28.33
C GLY A 208 -6.87 0.70 27.30
N GLY A 209 -6.39 -0.14 26.38
CA GLY A 209 -7.20 -0.94 25.47
C GLY A 209 -7.88 -0.19 24.30
N TYR A 210 -7.81 1.15 24.29
CA TYR A 210 -8.47 2.00 23.28
C TYR A 210 -7.48 2.77 22.39
N ILE A 211 -6.20 2.63 22.66
CA ILE A 211 -5.13 3.25 21.86
C ILE A 211 -4.83 2.34 20.67
N HIS A 212 -4.60 2.94 19.53
CA HIS A 212 -4.19 2.25 18.32
C HIS A 212 -2.90 2.89 17.80
N VAL A 213 -1.80 2.16 17.89
CA VAL A 213 -0.48 2.59 17.41
C VAL A 213 0.24 1.39 16.82
N ILE A 214 0.76 1.52 15.62
CA ILE A 214 1.57 0.46 15.03
C ILE A 214 3.00 0.49 15.59
N ASN A 215 3.41 -0.65 16.09
CA ASN A 215 4.80 -1.01 16.32
C ASN A 215 5.32 -1.72 15.08
N PHE A 216 6.02 -0.99 14.21
CA PHE A 216 6.59 -1.56 12.99
C PHE A 216 8.08 -1.85 13.17
N GLY A 217 8.46 -3.11 13.09
CA GLY A 217 9.86 -3.53 13.14
C GLY A 217 10.47 -3.60 14.55
N GLY A 218 9.73 -3.26 15.60
CA GLY A 218 10.22 -3.35 16.98
C GLY A 218 10.54 -4.77 17.39
N SER A 219 11.53 -4.95 18.25
CA SER A 219 12.09 -6.25 18.64
C SER A 219 11.31 -6.98 19.72
N PHE A 220 10.28 -6.36 20.30
CA PHE A 220 9.43 -6.95 21.33
C PHE A 220 8.01 -6.41 21.28
N SER A 221 7.07 -7.11 21.93
CA SER A 221 5.68 -6.68 22.11
C SER A 221 5.57 -5.62 23.20
N VAL A 222 5.05 -4.44 22.85
CA VAL A 222 4.73 -3.39 23.83
C VAL A 222 3.50 -3.77 24.65
N ASN A 223 2.50 -4.44 24.02
CA ASN A 223 1.33 -4.95 24.74
C ASN A 223 1.72 -5.96 25.82
N GLU A 224 2.51 -6.99 25.47
CA GLU A 224 2.95 -8.01 26.41
C GLU A 224 3.85 -7.39 27.50
N TYR A 225 4.78 -6.50 27.10
CA TYR A 225 5.67 -5.81 28.04
C TYR A 225 4.89 -5.02 29.09
N TYR A 226 3.84 -4.29 28.68
CA TYR A 226 2.99 -3.57 29.62
C TYR A 226 2.25 -4.52 30.56
N LEU A 227 1.64 -5.58 30.03
CA LEU A 227 0.86 -6.52 30.83
C LEU A 227 1.73 -7.26 31.88
N GLU A 228 2.96 -7.58 31.53
CA GLU A 228 3.91 -8.27 32.41
C GLU A 228 4.53 -7.33 33.47
N ASN A 229 4.63 -6.02 33.15
CA ASN A 229 5.34 -5.04 33.99
C ASN A 229 4.45 -3.85 34.40
N LYS A 230 3.16 -4.09 34.54
CA LYS A 230 2.12 -3.05 34.63
C LYS A 230 2.45 -1.96 35.66
N GLU A 231 2.83 -2.32 36.87
CA GLU A 231 3.11 -1.34 37.96
C GLU A 231 4.28 -0.43 37.60
N ALA A 232 5.36 -0.98 37.03
CA ALA A 232 6.52 -0.20 36.62
C ALA A 232 6.17 0.73 35.43
N CYS A 233 5.43 0.22 34.45
CA CYS A 233 4.98 1.01 33.31
C CYS A 233 4.02 2.14 33.71
N ASP A 234 3.09 1.87 34.64
CA ASP A 234 2.20 2.90 35.18
C ASP A 234 2.98 4.02 35.90
N CYS A 235 4.07 3.68 36.62
CA CYS A 235 4.95 4.69 37.20
C CYS A 235 5.66 5.55 36.12
N GLU A 236 6.20 4.91 35.08
CA GLU A 236 6.82 5.63 33.96
C GLU A 236 5.82 6.59 33.28
N ILE A 237 4.57 6.13 33.07
CA ILE A 237 3.49 6.95 32.49
C ILE A 237 3.13 8.12 33.40
N ASP A 238 3.06 7.90 34.72
CA ASP A 238 2.80 8.97 35.67
C ASP A 238 3.94 10.00 35.71
N GLU A 239 5.19 9.58 35.56
CA GLU A 239 6.32 10.50 35.41
C GLU A 239 6.16 11.38 34.17
N ILE A 240 5.84 10.79 33.00
CA ILE A 240 5.56 11.56 31.78
C ILE A 240 4.39 12.52 32.01
N LYS A 241 3.28 12.03 32.56
CA LYS A 241 2.09 12.83 32.85
C LYS A 241 2.42 14.07 33.70
N ASN A 242 3.28 13.91 34.69
CA ASN A 242 3.70 15.02 35.56
C ASN A 242 4.52 16.09 34.84
N THR A 243 5.12 15.79 33.70
CA THR A 243 5.80 16.81 32.86
C THR A 243 4.82 17.61 32.01
N LEU A 244 3.62 17.10 31.73
CA LEU A 244 2.62 17.69 30.85
C LEU A 244 1.75 18.73 31.56
N ILE A 245 2.34 19.60 32.40
CA ILE A 245 1.64 20.57 33.24
C ILE A 245 0.83 21.61 32.48
N LYS A 246 1.12 21.82 31.18
CA LYS A 246 0.39 22.75 30.34
C LYS A 246 -0.96 22.19 29.89
N ILE A 247 -1.19 20.90 29.97
CA ILE A 247 -2.45 20.25 29.66
C ILE A 247 -3.31 20.31 30.92
N SER A 248 -4.37 21.09 30.90
CA SER A 248 -5.22 21.34 32.08
C SER A 248 -6.17 20.18 32.38
N ASP A 249 -6.71 19.53 31.34
CA ASP A 249 -7.61 18.38 31.49
C ASP A 249 -6.80 17.13 31.86
N GLU A 250 -7.17 16.50 32.99
CA GLU A 250 -6.45 15.34 33.54
C GLU A 250 -6.57 14.10 32.65
N ALA A 251 -7.71 13.92 31.98
CA ALA A 251 -7.92 12.79 31.09
C ALA A 251 -7.12 12.93 29.80
N GLU A 252 -7.05 14.14 29.24
CA GLU A 252 -6.20 14.45 28.07
C GLU A 252 -4.72 14.30 28.40
N ARG A 253 -4.32 14.75 29.59
CA ARG A 253 -2.95 14.62 30.09
C ARG A 253 -2.54 13.16 30.22
N LEU A 254 -3.40 12.34 30.78
CA LEU A 254 -3.14 10.90 30.92
C LEU A 254 -3.11 10.19 29.57
N ASP A 255 -4.05 10.50 28.67
CA ASP A 255 -4.08 9.90 27.32
C ASP A 255 -2.83 10.30 26.53
N THR A 256 -2.42 11.56 26.58
CA THR A 256 -1.17 12.03 25.96
C THR A 256 0.04 11.32 26.52
N ALA A 257 0.14 11.17 27.85
CA ALA A 257 1.26 10.49 28.50
C ALA A 257 1.37 9.02 28.08
N ARG A 258 0.25 8.30 28.00
CA ARG A 258 0.20 6.91 27.53
C ARG A 258 0.72 6.77 26.10
N ARG A 259 0.31 7.67 25.21
CA ARG A 259 0.73 7.67 23.80
C ARG A 259 2.21 7.99 23.62
N ILE A 260 2.74 8.92 24.42
CA ILE A 260 4.18 9.21 24.46
C ILE A 260 4.93 7.97 24.92
N TRP A 261 4.50 7.36 26.04
CA TRP A 261 5.12 6.13 26.57
C TRP A 261 5.15 5.01 25.54
N ILE A 262 4.04 4.73 24.84
CA ILE A 262 3.99 3.71 23.79
C ILE A 262 5.02 4.00 22.69
N SER A 263 5.09 5.24 22.21
CA SER A 263 6.06 5.62 21.16
C SER A 263 7.51 5.42 21.64
N GLU A 264 7.80 5.77 22.89
CA GLU A 264 9.12 5.56 23.49
C GLU A 264 9.48 4.06 23.61
N GLN A 265 8.52 3.19 24.00
CA GLN A 265 8.76 1.76 24.06
C GLN A 265 9.03 1.16 22.68
N ILE A 266 8.26 1.56 21.66
CA ILE A 266 8.48 1.13 20.27
C ILE A 266 9.88 1.55 19.80
N LYS A 267 10.26 2.81 20.02
CA LYS A 267 11.60 3.33 19.68
C LYS A 267 12.72 2.62 20.46
N ARG A 268 12.49 2.30 21.73
CA ARG A 268 13.43 1.48 22.53
C ARG A 268 13.63 0.09 21.92
N GLY A 269 12.58 -0.48 21.31
CA GLY A 269 12.65 -1.74 20.55
C GLY A 269 13.32 -1.60 19.18
N GLY A 270 13.72 -0.41 18.76
CA GLY A 270 14.27 -0.14 17.43
C GLY A 270 13.21 -0.13 16.33
N GLY A 271 11.93 -0.07 16.70
CA GLY A 271 10.79 0.04 15.77
C GLY A 271 10.45 1.47 15.38
N LEU A 272 9.56 1.61 14.41
CA LEU A 272 8.90 2.86 14.06
C LEU A 272 7.50 2.88 14.66
N SER A 273 7.16 3.98 15.34
CA SER A 273 5.83 4.23 15.88
C SER A 273 4.97 4.96 14.85
N VAL A 274 3.84 4.35 14.47
CA VAL A 274 2.94 4.94 13.47
C VAL A 274 1.58 5.21 14.11
N LEU A 275 1.15 6.49 14.06
CA LEU A 275 -0.19 6.87 14.47
C LEU A 275 -1.17 6.46 13.36
N VAL A 276 -2.09 5.55 13.69
CA VAL A 276 -3.04 5.00 12.71
C VAL A 276 -4.40 5.68 12.83
N HIS A 277 -5.09 5.81 11.70
CA HIS A 277 -6.45 6.37 11.56
C HIS A 277 -6.78 7.48 12.60
N PRO A 278 -5.97 8.57 12.73
CA PRO A 278 -6.09 9.56 13.81
C PRO A 278 -7.46 10.25 13.86
N HIS A 279 -8.17 10.31 12.76
CA HIS A 279 -9.50 10.91 12.65
C HIS A 279 -10.62 9.89 12.42
N TRP A 280 -10.40 8.64 12.83
CA TRP A 280 -11.43 7.62 12.73
C TRP A 280 -12.61 7.95 13.66
N ILE A 281 -13.76 8.22 13.06
CA ILE A 281 -14.99 8.58 13.78
C ILE A 281 -15.69 7.30 14.24
N ASN A 282 -15.23 6.77 15.36
CA ASN A 282 -15.88 5.66 16.06
C ASN A 282 -16.15 6.08 17.51
N MET A 283 -17.38 5.93 17.97
CA MET A 283 -17.79 6.37 19.32
C MET A 283 -16.91 5.82 20.46
N ALA A 284 -16.25 4.68 20.23
CA ALA A 284 -15.39 4.04 21.23
C ALA A 284 -13.92 4.49 21.20
N TYR A 285 -13.43 5.01 20.05
CA TYR A 285 -11.99 5.20 19.80
C TYR A 285 -11.60 6.61 19.36
N ASN A 286 -12.54 7.57 19.40
CA ASN A 286 -12.24 8.95 19.04
C ASN A 286 -11.13 9.52 19.92
N MET A 287 -9.99 9.78 19.30
CA MET A 287 -8.98 10.63 19.92
C MET A 287 -9.50 12.06 19.97
N ARG A 288 -9.28 12.76 21.10
CA ARG A 288 -9.68 14.16 21.22
C ARG A 288 -8.79 15.04 20.35
N ASP A 289 -9.36 16.05 19.70
CA ASP A 289 -8.63 16.95 18.80
C ASP A 289 -7.37 17.52 19.46
N PHE A 290 -7.49 17.97 20.71
CA PHE A 290 -6.35 18.48 21.47
C PHE A 290 -5.20 17.46 21.58
N VAL A 291 -5.50 16.20 21.85
CA VAL A 291 -4.48 15.15 21.96
C VAL A 291 -3.84 14.91 20.58
N THR A 292 -4.64 14.89 19.53
CA THR A 292 -4.16 14.76 18.15
C THR A 292 -3.20 15.91 17.80
N ASP A 293 -3.62 17.14 18.02
CA ASP A 293 -2.82 18.35 17.78
C ASP A 293 -1.49 18.29 18.54
N TYR A 294 -1.54 17.93 19.83
CA TYR A 294 -0.36 17.81 20.66
C TYR A 294 0.64 16.77 20.10
N LEU A 295 0.15 15.60 19.69
CA LEU A 295 0.98 14.53 19.18
C LEU A 295 1.69 14.92 17.88
N PHE A 296 1.02 15.67 17.00
CA PHE A 296 1.60 16.18 15.77
C PHE A 296 2.59 17.32 16.03
N GLU A 297 2.20 18.34 16.83
CA GLU A 297 3.06 19.48 17.16
C GLU A 297 4.39 19.06 17.82
N HIS A 298 4.34 18.01 18.64
CA HIS A 298 5.52 17.51 19.36
C HIS A 298 6.22 16.34 18.67
N GLN A 299 5.76 15.95 17.47
CA GLN A 299 6.34 14.85 16.67
C GLN A 299 6.56 13.57 17.51
N VAL A 300 5.54 13.19 18.27
CA VAL A 300 5.61 12.05 19.19
C VAL A 300 5.82 10.75 18.41
N TYR A 301 5.19 10.62 17.26
CA TYR A 301 5.29 9.45 16.39
C TYR A 301 6.26 9.69 15.23
N ASP A 302 6.81 8.60 14.68
CA ASP A 302 7.73 8.64 13.53
C ASP A 302 6.98 8.82 12.21
N ALA A 303 5.73 8.37 12.15
CA ALA A 303 4.86 8.48 10.98
C ALA A 303 3.39 8.49 11.39
N PHE A 304 2.51 8.81 10.46
CA PHE A 304 1.07 8.70 10.63
C PHE A 304 0.40 8.22 9.35
N GLU A 305 -0.77 7.62 9.51
CA GLU A 305 -1.54 7.05 8.42
C GLU A 305 -2.43 8.12 7.77
N LEU A 306 -2.27 8.31 6.45
CA LEU A 306 -3.11 9.24 5.68
C LEU A 306 -4.37 8.56 5.14
N LEU A 307 -4.25 7.30 4.71
CA LEU A 307 -5.31 6.53 4.07
C LEU A 307 -5.50 5.22 4.83
N GLY A 308 -6.18 5.29 5.95
CA GLY A 308 -6.35 4.16 6.89
C GLY A 308 -7.51 3.22 6.59
N GLY A 309 -8.00 3.16 5.34
CA GLY A 309 -9.10 2.26 4.99
C GLY A 309 -10.50 2.72 5.42
N GLN A 310 -10.62 3.90 6.04
CA GLN A 310 -11.88 4.51 6.45
C GLN A 310 -12.64 5.11 5.25
N SER A 311 -13.73 5.82 5.55
CA SER A 311 -14.50 6.53 4.53
C SER A 311 -13.67 7.62 3.82
N VAL A 312 -14.06 7.97 2.60
CA VAL A 312 -13.46 9.10 1.86
C VAL A 312 -13.45 10.39 2.68
N ARG A 313 -14.50 10.63 3.48
CA ARG A 313 -14.61 11.81 4.34
C ARG A 313 -13.52 11.83 5.42
N GLU A 314 -13.30 10.72 6.10
CA GLU A 314 -12.30 10.59 7.16
C GLU A 314 -10.88 10.72 6.58
N ASN A 315 -10.59 10.05 5.48
CA ASN A 315 -9.32 10.19 4.79
C ASN A 315 -9.06 11.63 4.33
N ASN A 316 -10.08 12.35 3.83
CA ASN A 316 -9.93 13.76 3.44
C ASN A 316 -9.66 14.68 4.62
N ILE A 317 -10.22 14.39 5.80
CA ILE A 317 -9.88 15.13 7.03
C ILE A 317 -8.40 14.93 7.36
N GLN A 318 -7.91 13.69 7.34
CA GLN A 318 -6.50 13.38 7.61
C GLN A 318 -5.54 14.08 6.63
N ILE A 319 -5.90 14.16 5.35
CA ILE A 319 -5.06 14.83 4.33
C ILE A 319 -5.06 16.35 4.51
N ALA A 320 -6.18 16.93 4.98
CA ALA A 320 -6.31 18.37 5.16
C ALA A 320 -5.65 18.87 6.45
N PHE A 321 -5.41 17.98 7.42
CA PHE A 321 -4.79 18.30 8.71
C PHE A 321 -3.27 18.46 8.58
#